data_e311745e4dcb3ada4a828835a29684d0
#
_entry.id   e311745e4dcb3ada4a828835a29684d0
#
_cell.length_a   1.000
_cell.length_b   1.000
_cell.length_c   1.000
_cell.angle_alpha   90.00
_cell.angle_beta   90.00
_cell.angle_gamma   90.00
#
_symmetry.space_group_name_H-M   'P 1'
#
loop_
_entity.id
_entity.type
_entity.pdbx_description
1 polymer ?
#
loop_
_entity_poly.entity_id
_entity_poly.type
_entity_poly.pdbx_seq_one_letter_code
_entity_poly.pdbx_strand_id
1 'polypeptide(L)'
;LGYLTKLGKITLSTSVYYNYTKNSFQMVRYVEGLNPDGVPITTSSFVNIGEENRAGFEFTLNYSPYKWWKLNSNFNLFRVQTKGDFYYSYFDVSNNLIDKVQNFDNTASSWFARINSKISLPSKIDWQTNITYNGPQNNAQGNVKGIFAMNLAFSKDVLKEKATVALNVNDVINSRVRKLETYIPGQIDSDSEMQWRKRQITLSFTYRFNKLKTDKDPK
;
A
#
# COMPACT_ATOMS: atom_id res chain seq x y z
N LEU A 1 -9.37 9.78 18.48
CA LEU A 1 -10.42 9.22 19.33
C LEU A 1 -10.74 7.82 18.83
N GLY A 2 -10.74 6.84 19.72
CA GLY A 2 -10.99 5.44 19.34
C GLY A 2 -12.05 4.79 20.23
N TYR A 3 -12.71 3.79 19.67
CA TYR A 3 -13.67 2.95 20.35
C TYR A 3 -13.39 1.48 20.06
N LEU A 4 -13.36 0.65 21.11
CA LEU A 4 -13.18 -0.79 21.01
C LEU A 4 -14.36 -1.49 21.69
N THR A 5 -14.95 -2.44 20.99
CA THR A 5 -16.02 -3.28 21.55
C THR A 5 -15.85 -4.73 21.17
N LYS A 6 -16.32 -5.61 22.05
CA LYS A 6 -16.36 -7.06 21.81
C LYS A 6 -17.80 -7.54 21.95
N LEU A 7 -18.33 -8.06 20.87
CA LEU A 7 -19.70 -8.57 20.75
C LEU A 7 -19.63 -10.06 20.38
N GLY A 8 -19.58 -10.92 21.40
CA GLY A 8 -19.47 -12.36 21.19
C GLY A 8 -18.24 -12.75 20.37
N LYS A 9 -18.45 -13.16 19.13
CA LYS A 9 -17.40 -13.61 18.19
C LYS A 9 -16.79 -12.47 17.37
N ILE A 10 -17.22 -11.23 17.58
CA ILE A 10 -16.77 -10.03 16.88
C ILE A 10 -16.00 -9.16 17.85
N THR A 11 -14.83 -8.68 17.42
CA THR A 11 -14.14 -7.56 18.03
C THR A 11 -14.04 -6.45 17.01
N LEU A 12 -14.57 -5.30 17.33
CA LEU A 12 -14.60 -4.12 16.50
C LEU A 12 -13.78 -3.01 17.17
N SER A 13 -12.84 -2.45 16.42
CA SER A 13 -12.12 -1.24 16.79
C SER A 13 -12.34 -0.19 15.72
N THR A 14 -12.70 1.01 16.13
CA THR A 14 -12.87 2.16 15.25
C THR A 14 -12.10 3.34 15.80
N SER A 15 -11.56 4.18 14.94
CA SER A 15 -10.91 5.42 15.34
C SER A 15 -11.12 6.54 14.32
N VAL A 16 -11.18 7.76 14.82
CA VAL A 16 -11.09 8.99 14.03
C VAL A 16 -9.79 9.67 14.41
N TYR A 17 -9.03 10.10 13.41
CA TYR A 17 -7.76 10.75 13.63
C TYR A 17 -7.60 12.02 12.81
N TYR A 18 -6.74 12.89 13.30
CA TYR A 18 -6.27 14.08 12.61
C TYR A 18 -4.76 14.21 12.84
N ASN A 19 -4.01 14.39 11.76
CA ASN A 19 -2.56 14.60 11.77
C ASN A 19 -2.24 15.91 11.04
N TYR A 20 -1.40 16.73 11.65
CA TYR A 20 -0.83 17.91 11.05
C TYR A 20 0.69 17.72 10.93
N THR A 21 1.24 17.93 9.75
CA THR A 21 2.65 17.77 9.46
C THR A 21 3.19 19.07 8.86
N LYS A 22 4.19 19.66 9.49
CA LYS A 22 5.00 20.74 8.91
C LYS A 22 6.12 20.15 8.07
N ASN A 23 6.54 20.89 7.03
CA ASN A 23 7.59 20.45 6.12
C ASN A 23 7.30 19.03 5.57
N SER A 24 6.08 18.85 5.06
CA SER A 24 5.61 17.57 4.53
C SER A 24 6.51 17.09 3.40
N PHE A 25 6.89 15.82 3.46
CA PHE A 25 7.81 15.19 2.53
C PHE A 25 7.03 14.75 1.28
N GLN A 26 7.25 15.42 0.15
CA GLN A 26 6.56 15.15 -1.11
C GLN A 26 7.54 14.73 -2.20
N MET A 27 7.12 13.78 -3.04
CA MET A 27 7.83 13.48 -4.28
C MET A 27 7.43 14.50 -5.34
N VAL A 28 8.40 15.22 -5.85
CA VAL A 28 8.23 16.26 -6.86
C VAL A 28 8.91 15.82 -8.14
N ARG A 29 8.24 16.03 -9.26
CA ARG A 29 8.83 15.93 -10.60
C ARG A 29 8.93 17.34 -11.21
N TYR A 30 10.10 17.68 -11.72
CA TYR A 30 10.37 19.00 -12.30
C TYR A 30 11.39 18.91 -13.43
N VAL A 31 11.46 19.94 -14.25
CA VAL A 31 12.48 20.07 -15.30
C VAL A 31 13.78 20.57 -14.65
N GLU A 32 14.86 19.79 -14.76
CA GLU A 32 16.19 20.11 -14.26
C GLU A 32 17.02 20.89 -15.30
N GLY A 33 16.69 20.72 -16.60
CA GLY A 33 17.37 21.35 -17.70
C GLY A 33 16.83 20.92 -19.04
N LEU A 34 17.47 21.33 -20.11
CA LEU A 34 17.20 20.91 -21.48
C LEU A 34 18.43 20.18 -22.05
N ASN A 35 18.18 19.16 -22.88
CA ASN A 35 19.26 18.56 -23.67
C ASN A 35 19.66 19.50 -24.84
N PRO A 36 20.74 19.19 -25.60
CA PRO A 36 21.15 20.01 -26.76
C PRO A 36 20.07 20.19 -27.83
N ASP A 37 19.12 19.28 -27.93
CA ASP A 37 17.98 19.32 -28.87
C ASP A 37 16.79 20.10 -28.31
N GLY A 38 16.92 20.69 -27.11
CA GLY A 38 15.84 21.44 -26.43
C GLY A 38 14.78 20.58 -25.75
N VAL A 39 15.02 19.27 -25.59
CA VAL A 39 14.09 18.37 -24.92
C VAL A 39 14.27 18.45 -23.39
N PRO A 40 13.19 18.60 -22.60
CA PRO A 40 13.27 18.67 -21.15
C PRO A 40 13.88 17.41 -20.51
N ILE A 41 14.88 17.63 -19.66
CA ILE A 41 15.40 16.60 -18.74
C ILE A 41 14.63 16.73 -17.44
N THR A 42 13.90 15.66 -17.06
CA THR A 42 13.06 15.68 -15.87
C THR A 42 13.67 14.87 -14.74
N THR A 43 13.66 15.45 -13.57
CA THR A 43 14.11 14.80 -12.32
C THR A 43 12.94 14.58 -11.36
N SER A 44 12.99 13.49 -10.61
CA SER A 44 12.06 13.21 -9.51
C SER A 44 12.84 13.15 -8.22
N SER A 45 12.48 13.99 -7.25
CA SER A 45 13.16 14.08 -5.96
C SER A 45 12.15 14.22 -4.83
N PHE A 46 12.56 13.83 -3.62
CA PHE A 46 11.77 14.10 -2.43
C PHE A 46 12.22 15.44 -1.83
N VAL A 47 11.25 16.31 -1.59
CA VAL A 47 11.47 17.63 -1.01
C VAL A 47 10.47 17.91 0.10
N ASN A 48 10.86 18.77 1.05
CA ASN A 48 9.96 19.24 2.08
C ASN A 48 9.13 20.39 1.52
N ILE A 49 7.82 20.18 1.38
CA ILE A 49 6.90 21.19 0.87
C ILE A 49 5.84 21.48 1.92
N GLY A 50 5.81 22.72 2.39
CA GLY A 50 4.72 23.30 3.16
C GLY A 50 4.14 22.42 4.26
N GLU A 51 2.82 22.28 4.26
CA GLU A 51 2.05 21.64 5.33
C GLU A 51 1.13 20.56 4.77
N GLU A 52 0.91 19.51 5.56
CA GLU A 52 -0.07 18.47 5.27
C GLU A 52 -1.03 18.31 6.45
N ASN A 53 -2.31 18.36 6.15
CA ASN A 53 -3.39 18.01 7.06
C ASN A 53 -4.02 16.70 6.59
N ARG A 54 -4.10 15.73 7.49
CA ARG A 54 -4.72 14.43 7.21
C ARG A 54 -5.74 14.10 8.27
N ALA A 55 -6.99 13.94 7.86
CA ALA A 55 -8.08 13.46 8.70
C ALA A 55 -8.63 12.15 8.16
N GLY A 56 -8.96 11.21 9.03
CA GLY A 56 -9.45 9.93 8.58
C GLY A 56 -10.23 9.16 9.64
N PHE A 57 -10.85 8.10 9.15
CA PHE A 57 -11.59 7.12 9.93
C PHE A 57 -11.00 5.74 9.66
N GLU A 58 -10.69 5.04 10.73
CA GLU A 58 -10.19 3.67 10.70
C GLU A 58 -11.18 2.71 11.35
N PHE A 59 -11.22 1.51 10.80
CA PHE A 59 -12.07 0.45 11.25
C PHE A 59 -11.32 -0.88 11.15
N THR A 60 -11.26 -1.63 12.25
CA THR A 60 -10.71 -2.97 12.28
C THR A 60 -11.75 -3.93 12.83
N LEU A 61 -12.01 -4.99 12.07
CA LEU A 61 -12.92 -6.07 12.44
C LEU A 61 -12.13 -7.37 12.58
N ASN A 62 -12.27 -8.02 13.75
CA ASN A 62 -11.88 -9.41 13.93
C ASN A 62 -13.16 -10.21 14.16
N TYR A 63 -13.39 -11.23 13.33
CA TYR A 63 -14.57 -12.07 13.39
C TYR A 63 -14.20 -13.55 13.31
N SER A 64 -14.61 -14.33 14.28
CA SER A 64 -14.36 -15.76 14.35
C SER A 64 -15.70 -16.49 14.49
N PRO A 65 -16.49 -16.65 13.39
CA PRO A 65 -17.81 -17.27 13.45
C PRO A 65 -17.76 -18.72 13.92
N TYR A 66 -16.67 -19.41 13.53
CA TYR A 66 -16.43 -20.81 13.86
C TYR A 66 -14.98 -21.02 14.33
N LYS A 67 -14.67 -22.08 15.03
CA LYS A 67 -13.31 -22.42 15.47
C LYS A 67 -12.34 -22.60 14.28
N TRP A 68 -12.86 -23.02 13.14
CA TRP A 68 -12.11 -23.28 11.91
C TRP A 68 -12.03 -22.09 10.97
N TRP A 69 -12.76 -20.96 11.20
CA TRP A 69 -12.75 -19.79 10.35
C TRP A 69 -12.50 -18.50 11.14
N LYS A 70 -11.47 -17.76 10.72
CA LYS A 70 -11.10 -16.46 11.27
C LYS A 70 -11.01 -15.44 10.14
N LEU A 71 -11.62 -14.29 10.36
CA LEU A 71 -11.63 -13.16 9.45
C LEU A 71 -11.07 -11.95 10.20
N ASN A 72 -10.13 -11.26 9.56
CA ASN A 72 -9.65 -9.95 9.97
C ASN A 72 -9.82 -8.98 8.81
N SER A 73 -10.41 -7.82 9.06
CA SER A 73 -10.60 -6.77 8.06
C SER A 73 -10.14 -5.44 8.63
N ASN A 74 -9.41 -4.68 7.82
CA ASN A 74 -9.02 -3.30 8.09
C ASN A 74 -9.52 -2.41 6.98
N PHE A 75 -10.05 -1.26 7.35
CA PHE A 75 -10.49 -0.23 6.44
C PHE A 75 -10.01 1.12 6.97
N ASN A 76 -9.54 1.97 6.06
CA ASN A 76 -9.17 3.35 6.37
C ASN A 76 -9.67 4.25 5.25
N LEU A 77 -10.46 5.26 5.60
CA LEU A 77 -10.88 6.33 4.71
C LEU A 77 -10.24 7.63 5.21
N PHE A 78 -9.59 8.37 4.34
CA PHE A 78 -8.91 9.59 4.73
C PHE A 78 -9.02 10.68 3.68
N ARG A 79 -8.92 11.91 4.14
CA ARG A 79 -8.74 13.10 3.33
C ARG A 79 -7.41 13.74 3.70
N VAL A 80 -6.65 14.10 2.67
CA VAL A 80 -5.36 14.80 2.77
C VAL A 80 -5.49 16.16 2.11
N GLN A 81 -5.01 17.19 2.77
CA GLN A 81 -4.83 18.50 2.21
C GLN A 81 -3.36 18.87 2.34
N THR A 82 -2.70 19.12 1.22
CA THR A 82 -1.32 19.62 1.14
C THR A 82 -1.36 21.08 0.72
N LYS A 83 -0.50 21.91 1.29
CA LYS A 83 -0.32 23.31 0.93
C LYS A 83 1.16 23.65 0.88
N GLY A 84 1.56 24.34 -0.17
CA GLY A 84 2.93 24.84 -0.31
C GLY A 84 3.37 24.96 -1.74
N ASP A 85 4.48 25.66 -1.94
CA ASP A 85 5.08 25.92 -3.23
C ASP A 85 6.47 25.30 -3.31
N PHE A 86 6.81 24.81 -4.49
CA PHE A 86 8.14 24.31 -4.82
C PHE A 86 8.80 25.27 -5.82
N TYR A 87 9.95 25.80 -5.47
CA TYR A 87 10.76 26.72 -6.27
C TYR A 87 11.93 25.95 -6.87
N TYR A 88 12.13 26.11 -8.18
CA TYR A 88 13.27 25.53 -8.90
C TYR A 88 13.66 26.38 -10.08
N SER A 89 14.91 26.23 -10.55
CA SER A 89 15.43 26.95 -11.70
C SER A 89 16.18 26.00 -12.60
N TYR A 90 16.17 26.29 -13.90
CA TYR A 90 16.94 25.57 -14.91
C TYR A 90 17.44 26.52 -15.99
N PHE A 91 18.46 26.11 -16.77
CA PHE A 91 18.94 26.87 -17.90
C PHE A 91 18.24 26.44 -19.18
N ASP A 92 17.78 27.41 -19.99
CA ASP A 92 17.24 27.15 -21.31
C ASP A 92 18.35 26.88 -22.33
N VAL A 93 17.99 26.61 -23.60
CA VAL A 93 18.97 26.38 -24.71
C VAL A 93 19.86 27.55 -25.01
N SER A 94 19.46 28.76 -24.64
CA SER A 94 20.22 30.02 -24.80
C SER A 94 21.04 30.37 -23.58
N ASN A 95 21.13 29.42 -22.58
CA ASN A 95 21.83 29.61 -21.32
C ASN A 95 21.23 30.72 -20.42
N ASN A 96 19.95 31.02 -20.57
CA ASN A 96 19.23 31.90 -19.66
C ASN A 96 18.70 31.10 -18.47
N LEU A 97 18.84 31.65 -17.24
CA LEU A 97 18.27 31.07 -16.05
C LEU A 97 16.74 31.30 -16.05
N ILE A 98 15.97 30.22 -15.97
CA ILE A 98 14.53 30.23 -15.91
C ILE A 98 14.08 29.82 -14.51
N ASP A 99 13.51 30.74 -13.76
CA ASP A 99 12.90 30.48 -12.46
C ASP A 99 11.46 29.98 -12.62
N LYS A 100 11.12 28.97 -11.87
CA LYS A 100 9.77 28.35 -11.83
C LYS A 100 9.28 28.18 -10.42
N VAL A 101 7.98 28.37 -10.29
CA VAL A 101 7.23 28.03 -9.08
C VAL A 101 6.16 27.02 -9.45
N GLN A 102 6.06 25.96 -8.66
CA GLN A 102 5.00 24.98 -8.82
C GLN A 102 4.19 24.91 -7.52
N ASN A 103 2.91 25.22 -7.62
CA ASN A 103 2.00 25.13 -6.50
C ASN A 103 1.61 23.68 -6.22
N PHE A 104 1.71 23.26 -4.96
CA PHE A 104 1.36 21.92 -4.48
C PHE A 104 0.08 21.89 -3.65
N ASP A 105 -0.69 22.97 -3.65
CA ASP A 105 -2.00 23.00 -3.00
C ASP A 105 -2.90 21.95 -3.63
N ASN A 106 -3.25 20.97 -2.83
CA ASN A 106 -4.08 19.85 -3.28
C ASN A 106 -4.95 19.33 -2.13
N THR A 107 -6.14 18.89 -2.48
CA THR A 107 -7.01 18.15 -1.56
C THR A 107 -7.48 16.89 -2.22
N ALA A 108 -7.19 15.75 -1.59
CA ALA A 108 -7.55 14.45 -2.10
C ALA A 108 -8.20 13.58 -1.00
N SER A 109 -9.10 12.71 -1.39
CA SER A 109 -9.63 11.65 -0.54
C SER A 109 -9.23 10.30 -1.12
N SER A 110 -8.88 9.37 -0.26
CA SER A 110 -8.56 8.01 -0.66
C SER A 110 -8.96 7.03 0.45
N TRP A 111 -8.92 5.74 0.14
CA TRP A 111 -9.24 4.70 1.08
C TRP A 111 -8.39 3.45 0.85
N PHE A 112 -8.28 2.68 1.89
CA PHE A 112 -7.56 1.42 1.90
C PHE A 112 -8.43 0.36 2.55
N ALA A 113 -8.45 -0.84 1.97
CA ALA A 113 -9.12 -1.98 2.55
C ALA A 113 -8.21 -3.22 2.50
N ARG A 114 -8.21 -3.99 3.58
CA ARG A 114 -7.56 -5.28 3.66
C ARG A 114 -8.48 -6.29 4.32
N ILE A 115 -8.56 -7.48 3.73
CA ILE A 115 -9.30 -8.62 4.25
C ILE A 115 -8.36 -9.81 4.31
N ASN A 116 -8.22 -10.40 5.49
CA ASN A 116 -7.51 -11.65 5.71
C ASN A 116 -8.51 -12.70 6.19
N SER A 117 -8.59 -13.81 5.50
CA SER A 117 -9.41 -14.95 5.89
C SER A 117 -8.52 -16.17 6.08
N LYS A 118 -8.63 -16.82 7.22
CA LYS A 118 -7.98 -18.10 7.50
C LYS A 118 -9.04 -19.15 7.77
N ILE A 119 -9.01 -20.23 6.99
CA ILE A 119 -9.92 -21.38 7.08
C ILE A 119 -9.08 -22.63 7.32
N SER A 120 -9.33 -23.31 8.43
CA SER A 120 -8.74 -24.61 8.71
C SER A 120 -9.68 -25.70 8.21
N LEU A 121 -9.30 -26.30 7.07
CA LEU A 121 -10.04 -27.33 6.39
C LEU A 121 -9.82 -28.72 7.06
N PRO A 122 -10.66 -29.72 6.76
CA PRO A 122 -10.40 -31.12 7.14
C PRO A 122 -8.99 -31.56 6.70
N SER A 123 -8.46 -32.56 7.37
CA SER A 123 -7.10 -33.08 7.13
C SER A 123 -5.96 -32.12 7.43
N LYS A 124 -6.18 -31.16 8.35
CA LYS A 124 -5.19 -30.18 8.82
C LYS A 124 -4.59 -29.34 7.68
N ILE A 125 -5.43 -28.94 6.74
CA ILE A 125 -5.05 -28.01 5.67
C ILE A 125 -5.50 -26.62 6.10
N ASP A 126 -4.59 -25.66 6.19
CA ASP A 126 -4.90 -24.25 6.38
C ASP A 126 -4.96 -23.54 5.02
N TRP A 127 -6.07 -22.91 4.75
CA TRP A 127 -6.28 -22.02 3.61
C TRP A 127 -6.31 -20.57 4.09
N GLN A 128 -5.48 -19.73 3.50
CA GLN A 128 -5.44 -18.31 3.77
C GLN A 128 -5.68 -17.51 2.50
N THR A 129 -6.50 -16.49 2.62
CA THR A 129 -6.76 -15.51 1.56
C THR A 129 -6.45 -14.12 2.10
N ASN A 130 -5.65 -13.35 1.37
CA ASN A 130 -5.41 -11.95 1.64
C ASN A 130 -5.84 -11.13 0.44
N ILE A 131 -6.76 -10.20 0.66
CA ILE A 131 -7.25 -9.24 -0.34
C ILE A 131 -6.86 -7.85 0.15
N THR A 132 -6.28 -7.05 -0.73
CA THR A 132 -5.95 -5.65 -0.47
C THR A 132 -6.44 -4.78 -1.62
N TYR A 133 -6.97 -3.63 -1.26
CA TYR A 133 -7.27 -2.56 -2.19
C TYR A 133 -6.72 -1.24 -1.65
N ASN A 134 -5.88 -0.60 -2.45
CA ASN A 134 -5.48 0.79 -2.22
C ASN A 134 -6.26 1.65 -3.20
N GLY A 135 -7.05 2.58 -2.71
CA GLY A 135 -7.81 3.52 -3.52
C GLY A 135 -6.91 4.44 -4.34
N PRO A 136 -7.45 5.11 -5.35
CA PRO A 136 -6.70 6.09 -6.13
C PRO A 136 -6.26 7.25 -5.23
N GLN A 137 -5.14 7.87 -5.58
CA GLN A 137 -4.57 9.01 -4.85
C GLN A 137 -4.24 10.12 -5.83
N ASN A 138 -4.89 11.24 -5.66
CA ASN A 138 -4.56 12.46 -6.39
C ASN A 138 -3.52 13.27 -5.62
N ASN A 139 -2.59 13.85 -6.32
CA ASN A 139 -1.63 14.83 -5.80
C ASN A 139 -1.60 16.05 -6.73
N ALA A 140 -0.81 17.06 -6.41
CA ALA A 140 -0.74 18.29 -7.20
C ALA A 140 -0.20 18.10 -8.63
N GLN A 141 0.47 16.99 -8.90
CA GLN A 141 1.11 16.72 -10.20
C GLN A 141 0.44 15.56 -10.97
N GLY A 142 -0.65 14.96 -10.46
CA GLY A 142 -1.31 13.87 -11.16
C GLY A 142 -2.09 12.93 -10.28
N ASN A 143 -2.25 11.71 -10.74
CA ASN A 143 -3.12 10.70 -10.14
C ASN A 143 -2.45 9.32 -10.16
N VAL A 144 -2.41 8.67 -9.02
CA VAL A 144 -2.08 7.24 -8.91
C VAL A 144 -3.38 6.46 -8.91
N LYS A 145 -3.57 5.55 -9.86
CA LYS A 145 -4.79 4.70 -9.94
C LYS A 145 -4.86 3.72 -8.77
N GLY A 146 -6.06 3.29 -8.45
CA GLY A 146 -6.29 2.28 -7.42
C GLY A 146 -5.64 0.93 -7.78
N ILE A 147 -5.15 0.22 -6.75
CA ILE A 147 -4.49 -1.08 -6.91
C ILE A 147 -5.23 -2.12 -6.09
N PHE A 148 -5.71 -3.16 -6.78
CA PHE A 148 -6.26 -4.36 -6.16
C PHE A 148 -5.22 -5.48 -6.20
N ALA A 149 -5.12 -6.28 -5.13
CA ALA A 149 -4.29 -7.47 -5.12
C ALA A 149 -4.92 -8.57 -4.27
N MET A 150 -4.78 -9.82 -4.72
CA MET A 150 -5.25 -11.00 -4.02
C MET A 150 -4.14 -12.04 -3.93
N ASN A 151 -3.91 -12.56 -2.72
CA ASN A 151 -2.95 -13.63 -2.47
C ASN A 151 -3.68 -14.82 -1.84
N LEU A 152 -3.24 -16.03 -2.20
CA LEU A 152 -3.72 -17.28 -1.61
C LEU A 152 -2.53 -18.05 -1.03
N ALA A 153 -2.78 -18.73 0.08
CA ALA A 153 -1.83 -19.68 0.64
C ALA A 153 -2.57 -20.93 1.14
N PHE A 154 -1.99 -22.07 0.84
CA PHE A 154 -2.41 -23.37 1.37
C PHE A 154 -1.24 -23.99 2.10
N SER A 155 -1.43 -24.46 3.31
CA SER A 155 -0.39 -25.15 4.04
C SER A 155 -0.92 -26.39 4.73
N LYS A 156 -0.06 -27.41 4.82
CA LYS A 156 -0.39 -28.68 5.49
C LYS A 156 0.82 -29.18 6.25
N ASP A 157 0.59 -29.55 7.52
CA ASP A 157 1.58 -30.27 8.29
C ASP A 157 1.59 -31.75 7.86
N VAL A 158 2.77 -32.28 7.62
CA VAL A 158 3.04 -33.65 7.19
C VAL A 158 4.10 -34.30 8.10
N LEU A 159 4.38 -35.58 7.89
CA LEU A 159 5.39 -36.34 8.66
C LEU A 159 5.15 -36.24 10.18
N LYS A 160 3.91 -36.45 10.64
CA LYS A 160 3.50 -36.30 12.05
C LYS A 160 3.89 -34.93 12.63
N GLU A 161 3.62 -33.85 11.87
CA GLU A 161 3.90 -32.45 12.21
C GLU A 161 5.40 -32.08 12.27
N LYS A 162 6.28 -32.96 11.81
CA LYS A 162 7.71 -32.66 11.68
C LYS A 162 8.04 -31.82 10.45
N ALA A 163 7.13 -31.76 9.48
CA ALA A 163 7.33 -30.92 8.31
C ALA A 163 6.04 -30.20 7.92
N THR A 164 6.19 -29.09 7.19
CA THR A 164 5.10 -28.32 6.60
C THR A 164 5.37 -28.17 5.10
N VAL A 165 4.37 -28.47 4.29
CA VAL A 165 4.31 -28.10 2.88
C VAL A 165 3.42 -26.88 2.74
N ALA A 166 3.87 -25.86 2.02
CA ALA A 166 3.07 -24.67 1.75
C ALA A 166 3.14 -24.24 0.30
N LEU A 167 1.98 -23.98 -0.29
CA LEU A 167 1.80 -23.40 -1.63
C LEU A 167 1.32 -21.98 -1.46
N ASN A 168 2.07 -21.00 -1.96
CA ASN A 168 1.71 -19.60 -1.96
C ASN A 168 1.53 -19.09 -3.38
N VAL A 169 0.43 -18.39 -3.64
CA VAL A 169 0.16 -17.71 -4.91
C VAL A 169 -0.01 -16.23 -4.60
N ASN A 170 1.01 -15.45 -4.93
CA ASN A 170 0.99 -14.00 -4.79
C ASN A 170 0.42 -13.35 -6.05
N ASP A 171 -0.46 -12.37 -5.86
CA ASP A 171 -1.13 -11.65 -6.94
C ASP A 171 -1.83 -12.59 -7.93
N VAL A 172 -2.80 -13.34 -7.42
CA VAL A 172 -3.54 -14.41 -8.15
C VAL A 172 -4.08 -13.94 -9.51
N ILE A 173 -4.57 -12.71 -9.56
CA ILE A 173 -5.16 -12.14 -10.77
C ILE A 173 -4.18 -11.26 -11.58
N ASN A 174 -2.91 -11.17 -11.14
CA ASN A 174 -1.86 -10.38 -11.78
C ASN A 174 -2.22 -8.89 -11.96
N SER A 175 -2.82 -8.29 -10.93
CA SER A 175 -3.39 -6.94 -10.93
C SER A 175 -2.56 -5.91 -10.17
N ARG A 176 -1.44 -6.32 -9.55
CA ARG A 176 -0.56 -5.40 -8.80
C ARG A 176 0.29 -4.57 -9.74
N VAL A 177 -0.36 -3.67 -10.44
CA VAL A 177 0.22 -2.73 -11.39
C VAL A 177 0.00 -1.32 -10.87
N ARG A 178 1.08 -0.55 -10.74
CA ARG A 178 1.00 0.87 -10.41
C ARG A 178 0.88 1.67 -11.69
N LYS A 179 -0.22 2.39 -11.83
CA LYS A 179 -0.45 3.34 -12.94
C LYS A 179 -0.42 4.75 -12.39
N LEU A 180 0.41 5.58 -12.98
CA LEU A 180 0.62 6.96 -12.60
C LEU A 180 0.41 7.84 -13.81
N GLU A 181 -0.56 8.73 -13.73
CA GLU A 181 -0.75 9.85 -14.65
C GLU A 181 -0.05 11.07 -14.05
N THR A 182 0.83 11.71 -14.80
CA THR A 182 1.52 12.94 -14.38
C THR A 182 1.20 14.05 -15.36
N TYR A 183 0.71 15.17 -14.83
CA TYR A 183 0.41 16.35 -15.61
C TYR A 183 0.99 17.59 -14.94
N ILE A 184 1.94 18.23 -15.63
CA ILE A 184 2.53 19.52 -15.25
C ILE A 184 2.36 20.45 -16.44
N PRO A 185 1.51 21.47 -16.35
CA PRO A 185 1.15 22.32 -17.48
C PRO A 185 2.36 22.86 -18.25
N GLY A 186 2.40 22.63 -19.56
CA GLY A 186 3.46 23.10 -20.46
C GLY A 186 4.82 22.43 -20.26
N GLN A 187 4.91 21.36 -19.46
CA GLN A 187 6.18 20.68 -19.18
C GLN A 187 6.10 19.16 -19.33
N ILE A 188 5.15 18.53 -18.66
CA ILE A 188 5.06 17.06 -18.59
C ILE A 188 3.60 16.64 -18.74
N ASP A 189 3.35 15.74 -19.69
CA ASP A 189 2.12 14.98 -19.79
C ASP A 189 2.52 13.53 -20.05
N SER A 190 2.34 12.66 -19.05
CA SER A 190 2.84 11.29 -19.14
C SER A 190 2.02 10.30 -18.35
N ASP A 191 1.76 9.16 -18.99
CA ASP A 191 1.23 7.96 -18.37
C ASP A 191 2.35 6.95 -18.16
N SER A 192 2.48 6.46 -16.93
CA SER A 192 3.45 5.42 -16.61
C SER A 192 2.79 4.24 -15.93
N GLU A 193 3.24 3.05 -16.32
CA GLU A 193 2.79 1.79 -15.76
C GLU A 193 4.00 1.01 -15.25
N MET A 194 3.93 0.58 -13.99
CA MET A 194 5.01 -0.16 -13.35
C MET A 194 4.47 -1.42 -12.69
N GLN A 195 5.00 -2.56 -13.11
CA GLN A 195 4.75 -3.84 -12.49
C GLN A 195 6.05 -4.45 -11.98
N TRP A 196 6.33 -4.33 -10.68
CA TRP A 196 7.55 -4.84 -10.06
C TRP A 196 7.67 -6.37 -10.12
N ARG A 197 6.54 -7.05 -9.95
CA ARG A 197 6.46 -8.51 -10.00
C ARG A 197 5.12 -8.93 -10.57
N LYS A 198 5.16 -9.89 -11.46
CA LYS A 198 3.98 -10.61 -11.94
C LYS A 198 3.53 -11.63 -10.89
N ARG A 199 2.43 -12.33 -11.16
CA ARG A 199 1.98 -13.45 -10.34
C ARG A 199 3.14 -14.40 -10.04
N GLN A 200 3.28 -14.75 -8.76
CA GLN A 200 4.34 -15.65 -8.31
C GLN A 200 3.71 -16.84 -7.58
N ILE A 201 4.13 -18.04 -7.96
CA ILE A 201 3.72 -19.28 -7.31
C ILE A 201 4.96 -19.86 -6.64
N THR A 202 4.88 -20.14 -5.34
CA THR A 202 5.98 -20.67 -4.54
C THR A 202 5.50 -21.90 -3.79
N LEU A 203 6.18 -23.02 -4.00
CA LEU A 203 6.03 -24.22 -3.19
C LEU A 203 7.21 -24.31 -2.22
N SER A 204 6.92 -24.45 -0.94
CA SER A 204 7.93 -24.58 0.10
C SER A 204 7.74 -25.84 0.93
N PHE A 205 8.84 -26.43 1.34
CA PHE A 205 8.90 -27.55 2.27
C PHE A 205 9.81 -27.16 3.44
N THR A 206 9.26 -27.19 4.65
CA THR A 206 10.00 -26.85 5.87
C THR A 206 10.03 -28.06 6.77
N TYR A 207 11.23 -28.55 7.14
CA TYR A 207 11.41 -29.63 8.08
C TYR A 207 11.95 -29.10 9.42
N ARG A 208 11.35 -29.56 10.53
CA ARG A 208 11.72 -29.16 11.89
C ARG A 208 12.59 -30.23 12.52
N PHE A 209 13.90 -30.01 12.56
CA PHE A 209 14.86 -30.99 13.12
C PHE A 209 14.76 -31.10 14.65
N ASN A 210 14.51 -29.98 15.34
CA ASN A 210 14.41 -29.92 16.81
C ASN A 210 13.04 -29.37 17.22
N LYS A 211 12.08 -30.25 17.48
CA LYS A 211 10.87 -29.88 18.19
C LYS A 211 11.21 -29.92 19.68
N LEU A 212 11.44 -28.79 20.33
CA LEU A 212 11.40 -28.71 21.79
C LEU A 212 10.04 -29.26 22.24
N LYS A 213 10.05 -30.29 23.05
CA LYS A 213 8.83 -30.77 23.74
C LYS A 213 8.34 -29.59 24.58
N THR A 214 7.28 -28.92 24.16
CA THR A 214 6.54 -28.06 25.06
C THR A 214 5.82 -28.96 26.04
N ASP A 215 6.23 -28.89 27.31
CA ASP A 215 5.52 -29.47 28.47
C ASP A 215 4.12 -28.85 28.53
N LYS A 216 3.17 -29.39 27.81
CA LYS A 216 1.72 -29.20 27.98
C LYS A 216 0.98 -30.43 27.49
N ASP A 217 1.16 -31.54 28.20
CA ASP A 217 0.14 -32.55 28.39
C ASP A 217 0.00 -32.79 29.88
N PRO A 218 -0.98 -32.19 30.54
CA PRO A 218 -1.42 -32.76 31.83
C PRO A 218 -2.09 -34.11 31.57
N LYS A 219 -1.66 -35.11 32.29
CA LYS A 219 -2.26 -36.46 32.35
C LYS A 219 -3.75 -36.37 32.70
#